data_d875933c2f55378e5ccd8e9e4abb09a9
#
_entry.id   d875933c2f55378e5ccd8e9e4abb09a9
#
_cell.length_a   1.000
_cell.length_b   1.000
_cell.length_c   1.000
_cell.angle_alpha   90.00
_cell.angle_beta   90.00
_cell.angle_gamma   90.00
#
_symmetry.space_group_name_H-M   'P 1'
#
loop_
_entity.id
_entity.type
_entity.pdbx_description
1 polymer ?
#
loop_
_entity_poly.entity_id
_entity_poly.type
_entity_poly.pdbx_seq_one_letter_code
_entity_poly.pdbx_strand_id
1 'polypeptide(L)'
;MKKNLFYYLFAVICSVTLFTACSDDDEDTTWQQIPEITNDNVTLKLNDKTPAGATATLDIIDGENAKVTLVNVIYGHESVPVDVTMEKNNDTSYTFSGSTDLDAAKEAMTSSPLKVAVSGIVDTAGKVTIDVVTSGWASVSGVYANDSLAITFDGKSHSNDADYAVTLTVKDNGSAATLVFKKIVNVGL
;
A
#
# COMPACT_ATOMS: atom_id res chain seq x y z
N MET A 1 26.04 64.65 -19.13
CA MET A 1 25.56 63.64 -18.11
C MET A 1 24.30 62.87 -18.45
N LYS A 2 23.68 63.04 -19.61
CA LYS A 2 22.43 62.32 -19.94
C LYS A 2 22.60 61.05 -20.79
N LYS A 3 23.80 60.82 -21.37
CA LYS A 3 24.04 59.66 -22.24
C LYS A 3 24.35 58.37 -21.46
N ASN A 4 24.95 58.48 -20.28
CA ASN A 4 25.33 57.30 -19.50
C ASN A 4 24.15 56.64 -18.77
N LEU A 5 23.09 57.41 -18.48
CA LEU A 5 21.90 56.86 -17.82
C LEU A 5 21.13 55.87 -18.73
N PHE A 6 21.14 56.14 -20.04
CA PHE A 6 20.48 55.30 -21.03
C PHE A 6 21.17 53.93 -21.17
N TYR A 7 22.51 53.90 -21.10
CA TYR A 7 23.25 52.63 -21.16
C TYR A 7 23.04 51.78 -19.91
N TYR A 8 22.95 52.39 -18.72
CA TYR A 8 22.64 51.69 -17.49
C TYR A 8 21.21 51.15 -17.49
N LEU A 9 20.25 51.93 -18.01
CA LEU A 9 18.87 51.49 -18.10
C LEU A 9 18.71 50.31 -19.10
N PHE A 10 19.43 50.35 -20.21
CA PHE A 10 19.41 49.29 -21.22
C PHE A 10 20.13 48.02 -20.70
N ALA A 11 21.21 48.15 -19.97
CA ALA A 11 21.91 47.03 -19.35
C ALA A 11 21.06 46.34 -18.28
N VAL A 12 20.26 47.09 -17.49
CA VAL A 12 19.35 46.51 -16.48
C VAL A 12 18.18 45.81 -17.13
N ILE A 13 17.64 46.35 -18.22
CA ILE A 13 16.52 45.70 -18.95
C ILE A 13 17.00 44.42 -19.64
N CYS A 14 18.21 44.42 -20.25
CA CYS A 14 18.78 43.21 -20.85
C CYS A 14 19.15 42.14 -19.81
N SER A 15 19.54 42.52 -18.59
CA SER A 15 19.86 41.54 -17.55
C SER A 15 18.61 40.87 -16.97
N VAL A 16 17.49 41.57 -16.94
CA VAL A 16 16.21 40.97 -16.46
C VAL A 16 15.60 40.04 -17.51
N THR A 17 15.80 40.31 -18.81
CA THR A 17 15.27 39.42 -19.87
C THR A 17 16.13 38.17 -20.13
N LEU A 18 17.40 38.16 -19.66
CA LEU A 18 18.27 36.98 -19.81
C LEU A 18 18.03 35.91 -18.73
N PHE A 19 17.32 36.22 -17.64
CA PHE A 19 16.95 35.24 -16.62
C PHE A 19 15.63 34.54 -16.89
N THR A 20 14.86 34.95 -17.90
CA THR A 20 13.60 34.31 -18.28
C THR A 20 13.72 33.38 -19.48
N ALA A 21 14.94 33.13 -20.00
CA ALA A 21 15.15 32.33 -21.21
C ALA A 21 15.97 31.06 -20.99
N CYS A 22 16.00 30.50 -19.77
CA CYS A 22 16.59 29.19 -19.48
C CYS A 22 15.90 28.57 -18.30
N SER A 23 14.69 28.08 -18.50
CA SER A 23 14.17 26.89 -17.85
C SER A 23 12.97 26.42 -18.67
N ASP A 24 13.26 25.76 -19.79
CA ASP A 24 12.32 24.81 -20.40
C ASP A 24 12.40 23.45 -19.66
N ASP A 25 12.59 23.49 -18.35
CA ASP A 25 12.15 22.44 -17.46
C ASP A 25 10.88 23.01 -16.81
N ASP A 26 9.75 22.84 -17.50
CA ASP A 26 8.43 22.97 -16.90
C ASP A 26 8.33 21.87 -15.83
N GLU A 27 8.90 22.13 -14.64
CA GLU A 27 8.66 21.28 -13.48
C GLU A 27 7.16 21.18 -13.30
N ASP A 28 6.64 19.96 -13.48
CA ASP A 28 5.22 19.72 -13.31
C ASP A 28 4.82 20.00 -11.84
N THR A 29 4.24 21.17 -11.62
CA THR A 29 3.73 21.58 -10.31
C THR A 29 2.25 21.30 -10.13
N THR A 30 1.62 20.61 -11.07
CA THR A 30 0.16 20.33 -11.04
C THR A 30 -0.20 19.49 -9.82
N TRP A 31 0.70 18.64 -9.34
CA TRP A 31 0.52 17.85 -8.12
C TRP A 31 0.32 18.71 -6.86
N GLN A 32 0.89 19.92 -6.81
CA GLN A 32 0.73 20.86 -5.69
C GLN A 32 -0.70 21.44 -5.59
N GLN A 33 -1.49 21.27 -6.65
CA GLN A 33 -2.88 21.71 -6.67
C GLN A 33 -3.83 20.64 -6.14
N ILE A 34 -3.35 19.40 -5.91
CA ILE A 34 -4.16 18.34 -5.34
C ILE A 34 -4.48 18.71 -3.89
N PRO A 35 -5.77 18.82 -3.51
CA PRO A 35 -6.14 19.16 -2.15
C PRO A 35 -5.76 18.04 -1.18
N GLU A 36 -5.75 18.34 0.12
CA GLU A 36 -5.56 17.34 1.16
C GLU A 36 -6.55 16.16 0.99
N ILE A 37 -6.01 14.96 0.93
CA ILE A 37 -6.78 13.74 0.69
C ILE A 37 -7.34 13.24 2.02
N THR A 38 -8.66 13.20 2.13
CA THR A 38 -9.38 12.68 3.29
C THR A 38 -9.98 11.31 2.98
N ASN A 39 -10.29 10.53 4.00
CA ASN A 39 -10.88 9.20 3.85
C ASN A 39 -12.16 9.18 2.99
N ASP A 40 -12.93 10.28 2.97
CA ASP A 40 -14.16 10.39 2.19
C ASP A 40 -13.91 10.43 0.67
N ASN A 41 -12.71 10.82 0.27
CA ASN A 41 -12.29 10.92 -1.13
C ASN A 41 -11.55 9.67 -1.62
N VAL A 42 -11.33 8.68 -0.75
CA VAL A 42 -10.58 7.46 -1.06
C VAL A 42 -11.51 6.29 -1.33
N THR A 43 -11.36 5.69 -2.50
CA THR A 43 -11.97 4.39 -2.83
C THR A 43 -10.91 3.31 -2.70
N LEU A 44 -11.05 2.42 -1.71
CA LEU A 44 -10.09 1.35 -1.41
C LEU A 44 -10.64 0.00 -1.84
N LYS A 45 -9.82 -0.78 -2.53
CA LYS A 45 -10.06 -2.18 -2.84
C LYS A 45 -8.89 -3.05 -2.39
N LEU A 46 -9.19 -4.19 -1.84
CA LEU A 46 -8.25 -5.26 -1.52
C LEU A 46 -8.65 -6.51 -2.29
N ASN A 47 -7.79 -6.95 -3.23
CA ASN A 47 -8.07 -8.10 -4.08
C ASN A 47 -9.49 -8.01 -4.71
N ASP A 48 -9.79 -6.85 -5.33
CA ASP A 48 -11.08 -6.51 -5.98
C ASP A 48 -12.30 -6.38 -5.05
N LYS A 49 -12.11 -6.40 -3.73
CA LYS A 49 -13.19 -6.26 -2.74
C LYS A 49 -12.99 -5.03 -1.88
N THR A 50 -14.08 -4.36 -1.51
CA THR A 50 -14.04 -3.29 -0.53
C THR A 50 -13.90 -3.88 0.87
N PRO A 51 -12.78 -3.64 1.58
CA PRO A 51 -12.59 -4.16 2.93
C PRO A 51 -13.42 -3.36 3.94
N ALA A 52 -14.17 -4.05 4.79
CA ALA A 52 -14.99 -3.41 5.81
C ALA A 52 -14.11 -2.87 6.95
N GLY A 53 -14.32 -1.61 7.35
CA GLY A 53 -13.59 -0.98 8.46
C GLY A 53 -12.12 -0.65 8.18
N ALA A 54 -11.68 -0.80 6.94
CA ALA A 54 -10.35 -0.44 6.49
C ALA A 54 -10.33 0.96 5.88
N THR A 55 -9.22 1.67 6.04
CA THR A 55 -8.99 2.98 5.45
C THR A 55 -7.61 3.05 4.81
N ALA A 56 -7.40 4.02 3.95
CA ALA A 56 -6.09 4.32 3.39
C ALA A 56 -5.92 5.82 3.22
N THR A 57 -4.69 6.30 3.36
CA THR A 57 -4.31 7.68 3.05
C THR A 57 -3.25 7.69 1.96
N LEU A 58 -3.18 8.78 1.20
CA LEU A 58 -2.13 9.05 0.24
C LEU A 58 -1.50 10.40 0.60
N ASP A 59 -0.24 10.36 1.00
CA ASP A 59 0.56 11.54 1.34
C ASP A 59 1.52 11.82 0.18
N ILE A 60 1.26 12.86 -0.59
CA ILE A 60 2.09 13.27 -1.73
C ILE A 60 3.30 14.02 -1.19
N ILE A 61 4.50 13.55 -1.52
CA ILE A 61 5.78 14.13 -1.06
C ILE A 61 6.28 15.13 -2.09
N ASP A 62 6.24 14.74 -3.36
CA ASP A 62 6.62 15.55 -4.53
C ASP A 62 5.90 15.03 -5.78
N GLY A 63 6.28 15.52 -6.96
CA GLY A 63 5.65 15.11 -8.23
C GLY A 63 5.89 13.66 -8.65
N GLU A 64 6.87 12.99 -8.04
CA GLU A 64 7.29 11.64 -8.38
C GLU A 64 7.09 10.63 -7.24
N ASN A 65 6.99 11.11 -6.00
CA ASN A 65 6.99 10.26 -4.80
C ASN A 65 5.79 10.56 -3.91
N ALA A 66 5.19 9.50 -3.41
CA ALA A 66 4.14 9.57 -2.39
C ALA A 66 4.22 8.36 -1.45
N LYS A 67 3.45 8.42 -0.38
CA LYS A 67 3.30 7.33 0.58
C LYS A 67 1.84 6.98 0.74
N VAL A 68 1.50 5.71 0.55
CA VAL A 68 0.20 5.16 0.91
C VAL A 68 0.29 4.51 2.27
N THR A 69 -0.59 4.88 3.19
CA THR A 69 -0.70 4.21 4.49
C THR A 69 -2.03 3.45 4.53
N LEU A 70 -1.94 2.13 4.63
CA LEU A 70 -3.08 1.22 4.73
C LEU A 70 -3.37 0.95 6.21
N VAL A 71 -4.60 1.21 6.68
CA VAL A 71 -5.00 1.00 8.07
C VAL A 71 -6.08 -0.08 8.13
N ASN A 72 -5.82 -1.13 8.92
CA ASN A 72 -6.70 -2.30 9.05
C ASN A 72 -7.04 -3.00 7.72
N VAL A 73 -6.19 -2.86 6.71
CA VAL A 73 -6.38 -3.48 5.38
C VAL A 73 -5.82 -4.91 5.37
N ILE A 74 -4.66 -5.11 5.98
CA ILE A 74 -3.96 -6.39 5.98
C ILE A 74 -4.13 -7.05 7.33
N TYR A 75 -4.66 -8.28 7.34
CA TYR A 75 -4.88 -9.03 8.56
C TYR A 75 -3.59 -9.18 9.38
N GLY A 76 -3.67 -8.89 10.68
CA GLY A 76 -2.53 -8.93 11.59
C GLY A 76 -1.64 -7.69 11.58
N HIS A 77 -1.93 -6.69 10.74
CA HIS A 77 -1.20 -5.43 10.66
C HIS A 77 -2.16 -4.25 10.83
N GLU A 78 -1.95 -3.47 11.89
CA GLU A 78 -2.76 -2.28 12.17
C GLU A 78 -2.52 -1.20 11.11
N SER A 79 -1.28 -1.02 10.70
CA SER A 79 -0.87 -0.03 9.70
C SER A 79 0.26 -0.56 8.83
N VAL A 80 0.15 -0.38 7.51
CA VAL A 80 1.16 -0.76 6.53
C VAL A 80 1.48 0.45 5.65
N PRO A 81 2.65 1.09 5.84
CA PRO A 81 3.12 2.13 4.94
C PRO A 81 3.74 1.49 3.67
N VAL A 82 3.43 2.06 2.52
CA VAL A 82 3.98 1.67 1.22
C VAL A 82 4.44 2.93 0.51
N ASP A 83 5.73 3.01 0.21
CA ASP A 83 6.26 4.06 -0.64
C ASP A 83 5.88 3.76 -2.08
N VAL A 84 5.37 4.77 -2.79
CA VAL A 84 4.89 4.65 -4.16
C VAL A 84 5.55 5.71 -5.04
N THR A 85 5.80 5.36 -6.29
CA THR A 85 6.18 6.33 -7.32
C THR A 85 4.93 6.84 -8.02
N MET A 86 4.94 8.13 -8.35
CA MET A 86 3.87 8.80 -9.07
C MET A 86 4.30 9.10 -10.50
N GLU A 87 3.39 8.97 -11.43
CA GLU A 87 3.59 9.34 -12.83
C GLU A 87 2.38 10.15 -13.31
N LYS A 88 2.65 11.26 -14.00
CA LYS A 88 1.60 12.06 -14.61
C LYS A 88 0.91 11.23 -15.70
N ASN A 89 -0.37 11.00 -15.55
CA ASN A 89 -1.19 10.28 -16.53
C ASN A 89 -1.74 11.25 -17.59
N ASN A 90 -2.22 12.43 -17.13
CA ASN A 90 -2.69 13.52 -17.97
C ASN A 90 -2.72 14.82 -17.13
N ASP A 91 -3.19 15.92 -17.70
CA ASP A 91 -3.21 17.23 -17.03
C ASP A 91 -4.08 17.29 -15.76
N THR A 92 -4.87 16.27 -15.50
CA THR A 92 -5.82 16.24 -14.37
C THR A 92 -5.65 15.03 -13.46
N SER A 93 -4.67 14.16 -13.72
CA SER A 93 -4.49 12.95 -12.89
C SER A 93 -3.08 12.38 -12.93
N TYR A 94 -2.72 11.72 -11.82
CA TYR A 94 -1.50 10.94 -11.63
C TYR A 94 -1.85 9.50 -11.33
N THR A 95 -1.10 8.58 -11.91
CA THR A 95 -1.07 7.18 -11.47
C THR A 95 0.03 7.00 -10.43
N PHE A 96 -0.14 6.06 -9.52
CA PHE A 96 0.90 5.71 -8.57
C PHE A 96 0.98 4.21 -8.38
N SER A 97 2.18 3.71 -8.05
CA SER A 97 2.39 2.29 -7.75
C SER A 97 3.58 2.07 -6.85
N GLY A 98 3.52 1.01 -6.05
CA GLY A 98 4.59 0.59 -5.17
C GLY A 98 4.32 -0.75 -4.52
N SER A 99 5.27 -1.28 -3.78
CA SER A 99 5.07 -2.52 -3.03
C SER A 99 5.97 -2.57 -1.80
N THR A 100 5.51 -3.31 -0.79
CA THR A 100 6.30 -3.65 0.39
C THR A 100 6.16 -5.12 0.71
N ASP A 101 7.19 -5.69 1.30
CA ASP A 101 7.17 -7.04 1.84
C ASP A 101 6.95 -6.94 3.35
N LEU A 102 5.93 -7.64 3.84
CA LEU A 102 5.67 -7.75 5.26
C LEU A 102 6.30 -9.04 5.77
N ASP A 103 7.02 -8.93 6.86
CA ASP A 103 7.46 -10.12 7.58
C ASP A 103 6.22 -10.94 7.92
N ALA A 104 6.29 -12.24 7.67
CA ALA A 104 5.29 -13.16 8.19
C ALA A 104 5.18 -12.88 9.69
N ALA A 105 3.94 -12.70 10.19
CA ALA A 105 3.72 -12.50 11.62
C ALA A 105 4.56 -13.57 12.35
N LYS A 106 5.24 -13.21 13.45
CA LYS A 106 6.19 -14.08 14.17
C LYS A 106 5.64 -15.47 14.51
N GLU A 107 4.35 -15.64 14.38
CA GLU A 107 3.59 -16.88 14.59
C GLU A 107 3.24 -17.60 13.26
N ALA A 108 3.51 -16.99 12.11
CA ALA A 108 3.30 -17.65 10.84
C ALA A 108 4.49 -18.55 10.53
N MET A 109 4.21 -19.83 10.34
CA MET A 109 5.22 -20.90 10.18
C MET A 109 5.91 -20.90 8.81
N THR A 110 5.91 -19.79 8.10
CA THR A 110 6.51 -19.69 6.78
C THR A 110 7.53 -18.56 6.74
N SER A 111 8.66 -18.82 6.07
CA SER A 111 9.72 -17.86 5.85
C SER A 111 9.48 -16.94 4.64
N SER A 112 8.36 -17.10 3.95
CA SER A 112 8.06 -16.29 2.77
C SER A 112 7.29 -15.04 3.17
N PRO A 113 7.80 -13.84 2.82
CA PRO A 113 7.12 -12.60 3.15
C PRO A 113 5.78 -12.50 2.40
N LEU A 114 4.80 -11.89 3.05
CA LEU A 114 3.57 -11.46 2.40
C LEU A 114 3.89 -10.20 1.59
N LYS A 115 3.71 -10.25 0.28
CA LYS A 115 3.88 -9.08 -0.57
C LYS A 115 2.59 -8.30 -0.66
N VAL A 116 2.68 -7.00 -0.43
CA VAL A 116 1.59 -6.04 -0.59
C VAL A 116 1.96 -5.09 -1.73
N ALA A 117 1.25 -5.17 -2.83
CA ALA A 117 1.37 -4.26 -3.95
C ALA A 117 0.21 -3.26 -3.92
N VAL A 118 0.54 -2.00 -4.13
CA VAL A 118 -0.42 -0.89 -4.16
C VAL A 118 -0.31 -0.22 -5.51
N SER A 119 -1.44 0.08 -6.11
CA SER A 119 -1.54 0.93 -7.30
C SER A 119 -2.78 1.79 -7.22
N GLY A 120 -2.81 2.88 -7.98
CA GLY A 120 -3.98 3.74 -7.95
C GLY A 120 -3.88 4.95 -8.85
N ILE A 121 -4.89 5.79 -8.74
CA ILE A 121 -5.01 7.06 -9.46
C ILE A 121 -5.46 8.11 -8.46
N VAL A 122 -4.86 9.29 -8.54
CA VAL A 122 -5.32 10.50 -7.87
C VAL A 122 -5.58 11.57 -8.92
N ASP A 123 -6.72 12.26 -8.82
CA ASP A 123 -7.04 13.40 -9.68
C ASP A 123 -6.76 14.74 -8.97
N THR A 124 -6.71 15.81 -9.75
CA THR A 124 -6.48 17.17 -9.23
C THR A 124 -7.61 17.70 -8.36
N ALA A 125 -8.76 17.01 -8.31
CA ALA A 125 -9.86 17.29 -7.38
C ALA A 125 -9.69 16.56 -6.03
N GLY A 126 -8.63 15.76 -5.85
CA GLY A 126 -8.32 15.01 -4.63
C GLY A 126 -9.09 13.69 -4.50
N LYS A 127 -9.72 13.21 -5.58
CA LYS A 127 -10.34 11.89 -5.55
C LYS A 127 -9.29 10.82 -5.83
N VAL A 128 -9.24 9.80 -4.97
CA VAL A 128 -8.24 8.73 -5.01
C VAL A 128 -8.92 7.38 -5.15
N THR A 129 -8.37 6.55 -6.04
CA THR A 129 -8.69 5.12 -6.09
C THR A 129 -7.42 4.35 -5.76
N ILE A 130 -7.48 3.46 -4.78
CA ILE A 130 -6.37 2.62 -4.32
C ILE A 130 -6.75 1.16 -4.49
N ASP A 131 -5.98 0.45 -5.29
CA ASP A 131 -6.09 -0.99 -5.46
C ASP A 131 -4.91 -1.67 -4.77
N VAL A 132 -5.22 -2.57 -3.83
CA VAL A 132 -4.24 -3.33 -3.07
C VAL A 132 -4.33 -4.79 -3.47
N VAL A 133 -3.21 -5.36 -3.86
CA VAL A 133 -3.09 -6.79 -4.18
C VAL A 133 -2.09 -7.43 -3.24
N THR A 134 -2.52 -8.50 -2.58
CA THR A 134 -1.65 -9.29 -1.70
C THR A 134 -1.30 -10.63 -2.34
N SER A 135 -0.05 -11.04 -2.16
CA SER A 135 0.46 -12.33 -2.64
C SER A 135 1.34 -12.97 -1.58
N GLY A 136 1.66 -14.25 -1.76
CA GLY A 136 2.42 -15.02 -0.76
C GLY A 136 1.55 -15.85 0.20
N TRP A 137 0.23 -15.73 0.12
CA TRP A 137 -0.69 -16.51 0.96
C TRP A 137 -0.59 -18.03 0.76
N ALA A 138 -0.17 -18.48 -0.41
CA ALA A 138 0.05 -19.90 -0.67
C ALA A 138 1.14 -20.49 0.24
N SER A 139 2.09 -19.67 0.66
CA SER A 139 3.17 -20.10 1.55
C SER A 139 2.71 -20.40 2.98
N VAL A 140 1.56 -19.87 3.41
CA VAL A 140 0.96 -20.20 4.71
C VAL A 140 0.05 -21.43 4.64
N SER A 141 -0.22 -21.95 3.45
CA SER A 141 -0.97 -23.21 3.29
C SER A 141 -0.10 -24.38 3.69
N GLY A 142 -0.64 -25.32 4.43
CA GLY A 142 0.12 -26.49 4.88
C GLY A 142 -0.63 -27.37 5.88
N VAL A 143 0.04 -28.41 6.30
CA VAL A 143 -0.41 -29.28 7.38
C VAL A 143 0.35 -28.89 8.66
N TYR A 144 -0.40 -28.49 9.65
CA TYR A 144 0.10 -28.08 10.95
C TYR A 144 -0.17 -29.20 11.96
N ALA A 145 0.86 -29.63 12.66
CA ALA A 145 0.79 -30.69 13.64
C ALA A 145 1.90 -30.53 14.68
N ASN A 146 1.81 -31.23 15.79
CA ASN A 146 2.77 -31.22 16.89
C ASN A 146 3.07 -29.80 17.40
N ASP A 147 4.35 -29.47 17.56
CA ASP A 147 4.83 -28.17 18.11
C ASP A 147 4.41 -26.96 17.27
N SER A 148 3.98 -27.21 16.04
CA SER A 148 3.52 -26.15 15.14
C SER A 148 2.03 -25.85 15.26
N LEU A 149 1.33 -26.53 16.14
CA LEU A 149 -0.14 -26.42 16.29
C LEU A 149 -0.51 -26.27 17.76
N ALA A 150 -1.10 -25.15 18.11
CA ALA A 150 -1.75 -24.94 19.40
C ALA A 150 -3.27 -25.00 19.23
N ILE A 151 -3.92 -26.01 19.79
CA ILE A 151 -5.36 -26.14 19.77
C ILE A 151 -5.88 -26.11 21.20
N THR A 152 -6.89 -25.28 21.44
CA THR A 152 -7.69 -25.31 22.67
C THR A 152 -9.11 -25.68 22.30
N PHE A 153 -9.61 -26.76 22.83
CA PHE A 153 -10.98 -27.20 22.65
C PHE A 153 -11.64 -27.45 24.02
N ASP A 154 -12.80 -26.90 24.24
CA ASP A 154 -13.52 -26.95 25.53
C ASP A 154 -12.63 -26.59 26.75
N GLY A 155 -11.82 -25.52 26.57
CA GLY A 155 -10.91 -25.03 27.60
C GLY A 155 -9.67 -25.92 27.86
N LYS A 156 -9.50 -27.02 27.13
CA LYS A 156 -8.36 -27.92 27.24
C LYS A 156 -7.41 -27.74 26.07
N SER A 157 -6.10 -27.67 26.37
CA SER A 157 -5.06 -27.64 25.35
C SER A 157 -4.83 -29.04 24.79
N HIS A 158 -4.82 -29.14 23.47
CA HIS A 158 -4.55 -30.34 22.69
C HIS A 158 -3.32 -30.15 21.79
N SER A 159 -2.44 -29.22 22.14
CA SER A 159 -1.14 -29.07 21.49
C SER A 159 -0.25 -30.27 21.82
N ASN A 160 0.54 -30.70 20.84
CA ASN A 160 1.52 -31.82 20.97
C ASN A 160 0.96 -33.24 20.94
N ASP A 161 -0.28 -33.43 20.56
CA ASP A 161 -0.80 -34.76 20.28
C ASP A 161 -0.56 -35.10 18.80
N ALA A 162 0.28 -36.09 18.51
CA ALA A 162 0.66 -36.51 17.15
C ALA A 162 -0.56 -36.95 16.29
N ASP A 163 -1.69 -37.24 16.93
CA ASP A 163 -2.92 -37.65 16.25
C ASP A 163 -3.74 -36.46 15.73
N TYR A 164 -3.47 -35.23 16.25
CA TYR A 164 -4.18 -34.03 15.81
C TYR A 164 -3.40 -33.32 14.72
N ALA A 165 -4.09 -32.94 13.68
CA ALA A 165 -3.53 -32.10 12.62
C ALA A 165 -4.60 -31.19 12.05
N VAL A 166 -4.15 -30.00 11.62
CA VAL A 166 -4.99 -29.04 10.88
C VAL A 166 -4.33 -28.81 9.53
N THR A 167 -5.12 -28.98 8.48
CA THR A 167 -4.70 -28.56 7.14
C THR A 167 -5.32 -27.19 6.86
N LEU A 168 -4.47 -26.20 6.67
CA LEU A 168 -4.84 -24.87 6.23
C LEU A 168 -4.60 -24.77 4.74
N THR A 169 -5.60 -24.37 3.98
CA THR A 169 -5.45 -24.02 2.55
C THR A 169 -5.95 -22.60 2.37
N VAL A 170 -5.05 -21.70 2.03
CA VAL A 170 -5.37 -20.29 1.75
C VAL A 170 -5.40 -20.10 0.25
N LYS A 171 -6.41 -19.39 -0.24
CA LYS A 171 -6.47 -19.00 -1.65
C LYS A 171 -5.40 -17.96 -1.96
N ASP A 172 -4.91 -17.94 -3.18
CA ASP A 172 -3.77 -17.11 -3.64
C ASP A 172 -3.89 -15.61 -3.33
N ASN A 173 -5.11 -15.13 -3.13
CA ASN A 173 -5.39 -13.72 -2.82
C ASN A 173 -5.71 -13.45 -1.34
N GLY A 174 -5.55 -14.44 -0.45
CA GLY A 174 -5.90 -14.30 0.97
C GLY A 174 -7.41 -14.11 1.24
N SER A 175 -8.25 -14.17 0.21
CA SER A 175 -9.68 -13.85 0.33
C SER A 175 -10.51 -14.91 1.02
N ALA A 176 -10.00 -16.12 1.13
CA ALA A 176 -10.63 -17.25 1.80
C ALA A 176 -9.60 -18.29 2.22
N ALA A 177 -9.92 -19.01 3.27
CA ALA A 177 -9.13 -20.14 3.72
C ALA A 177 -10.05 -21.31 4.07
N THR A 178 -9.52 -22.53 3.89
CA THR A 178 -10.18 -23.76 4.31
C THR A 178 -9.34 -24.40 5.41
N LEU A 179 -9.97 -24.70 6.54
CA LEU A 179 -9.38 -25.46 7.63
C LEU A 179 -10.01 -26.86 7.65
N VAL A 180 -9.17 -27.87 7.60
CA VAL A 180 -9.58 -29.27 7.75
C VAL A 180 -8.96 -29.82 9.02
N PHE A 181 -9.78 -30.18 9.98
CA PHE A 181 -9.36 -30.74 11.25
C PHE A 181 -9.33 -32.25 11.18
N LYS A 182 -8.23 -32.89 11.58
CA LYS A 182 -8.09 -34.31 11.69
C LYS A 182 -8.14 -34.70 13.17
N LYS A 183 -9.09 -35.56 13.55
CA LYS A 183 -9.27 -36.13 14.89
C LYS A 183 -9.48 -35.14 16.05
N ILE A 184 -9.88 -33.90 15.80
CA ILE A 184 -10.04 -32.88 16.87
C ILE A 184 -11.33 -33.09 17.67
N VAL A 185 -12.31 -33.73 17.09
CA VAL A 185 -13.59 -34.03 17.77
C VAL A 185 -13.68 -35.52 17.99
N ASN A 186 -13.46 -35.97 19.21
CA ASN A 186 -13.83 -37.29 19.66
C ASN A 186 -15.26 -37.19 20.20
N VAL A 187 -16.25 -37.43 19.34
CA VAL A 187 -17.63 -37.62 19.80
C VAL A 187 -17.64 -38.99 20.43
N GLY A 188 -17.37 -39.04 21.73
CA GLY A 188 -17.63 -40.26 22.51
C GLY A 188 -19.12 -40.61 22.38
N LEU A 189 -19.41 -41.67 21.63
CA LEU A 189 -20.67 -42.38 21.66
C LEU A 189 -20.67 -43.30 22.84
#